data_cccba9700c98e5c36efc8fc122744f6f
#
_entry.id   cccba9700c98e5c36efc8fc122744f6f
#
_cell.length_a   1.000
_cell.length_b   1.000
_cell.length_c   1.000
_cell.angle_alpha   90.00
_cell.angle_beta   90.00
_cell.angle_gamma   90.00
#
_symmetry.space_group_name_H-M   'P 1'
#
loop_
_entity.id
_entity.type
_entity.pdbx_description
1 polymer ?
#
loop_
_entity_poly.entity_id
_entity_poly.type
_entity_poly.pdbx_seq_one_letter_code
_entity_poly.pdbx_strand_id
1 'polypeptide(L)'
;ALINRIGMVIIQSRLYENPLREFKKGMLEFGKDIEEIFVEIAKAQSYNPEVAETEVFKRVIPDVKTIFHRMNRQDFYKVTISNDQLRTAFLSYRGIEDLIGRIVDSLYSGDNYDEFLLMKHLMLDYGDKGLFYPITVTAVTDEATAKKLTVKLRATAKTIGFMSPNYNAQGVHTFTPMEDIIIFMTPETEALMDVESLARAFNLEYADFLGRVVIVDDFGGLENVQALMVDRRWFMVYDTFFNFTEQYNAQGLYWNYFFHHWQVLSTSQFANAIAFTTETPAITSVTISPKTATVSKGQNVQFTTTVVATGMASEAISYNVTSAVSDNTTITSNGLLIVGSDETATELTVSAISIFDSSKNDSATITVTA
;
A
#
# COMPACT_ATOMS: atom_id res chain seq x y z
N ALA A 1 54.20 25.05 24.57
CA ALA A 1 53.02 24.27 24.19
C ALA A 1 51.88 25.25 23.93
N LEU A 2 51.49 25.42 22.67
CA LEU A 2 50.30 26.15 22.30
C LEU A 2 49.09 25.29 22.74
N ILE A 3 48.47 25.68 23.86
CA ILE A 3 47.19 25.10 24.25
C ILE A 3 46.18 25.69 23.30
N ASN A 4 45.77 24.91 22.31
CA ASN A 4 44.64 25.23 21.43
C ASN A 4 43.39 25.24 22.31
N ARG A 5 42.97 26.40 22.79
CA ARG A 5 41.72 26.57 23.51
C ARG A 5 40.59 26.59 22.46
N ILE A 6 39.67 25.65 22.57
CA ILE A 6 38.43 25.70 21.83
C ILE A 6 37.68 26.97 22.25
N GLY A 7 37.58 27.94 21.36
CA GLY A 7 36.96 29.24 21.68
C GLY A 7 35.45 29.23 21.63
N MET A 8 34.86 28.26 20.90
CA MET A 8 33.41 28.12 20.74
C MET A 8 33.05 26.70 20.30
N VAL A 9 32.01 26.13 20.89
CA VAL A 9 31.41 24.87 20.46
C VAL A 9 30.01 25.19 19.91
N ILE A 10 29.79 24.80 18.64
CA ILE A 10 28.47 24.91 17.99
C ILE A 10 27.95 23.48 17.84
N ILE A 11 26.84 23.18 18.49
CA ILE A 11 26.15 21.89 18.36
C ILE A 11 25.00 22.10 17.39
N GLN A 12 25.03 21.39 16.25
CA GLN A 12 23.96 21.43 15.26
C GLN A 12 23.25 20.08 15.22
N SER A 13 21.96 20.09 15.39
CA SER A 13 21.06 19.00 15.10
C SER A 13 19.76 19.58 14.56
N ARG A 14 19.07 18.83 13.71
CA ARG A 14 17.72 19.18 13.25
C ARG A 14 16.82 18.01 13.59
N LEU A 15 15.73 18.30 14.27
CA LEU A 15 14.67 17.31 14.46
C LEU A 15 13.95 17.14 13.12
N TYR A 16 13.91 15.90 12.63
CA TYR A 16 13.17 15.56 11.43
C TYR A 16 11.79 15.02 11.83
N GLU A 17 10.75 15.55 11.20
CA GLU A 17 9.40 15.06 11.35
C GLU A 17 8.94 14.40 10.03
N ASN A 18 8.30 13.26 10.13
CA ASN A 18 7.76 12.55 8.97
C ASN A 18 6.59 13.33 8.33
N PRO A 19 6.71 13.79 7.07
CA PRO A 19 5.63 14.50 6.39
C PRO A 19 4.34 13.69 6.23
N LEU A 20 4.46 12.35 6.23
CA LEU A 20 3.32 11.43 6.10
C LEU A 20 2.69 11.03 7.45
N ARG A 21 3.17 11.63 8.55
CA ARG A 21 2.70 11.30 9.91
C ARG A 21 1.19 11.47 10.09
N GLU A 22 0.57 12.41 9.40
CA GLU A 22 -0.88 12.66 9.48
C GLU A 22 -1.73 11.47 9.01
N PHE A 23 -1.17 10.55 8.21
CA PHE A 23 -1.86 9.36 7.71
C PHE A 23 -1.78 8.17 8.66
N LYS A 24 -1.06 8.29 9.77
CA LYS A 24 -1.04 7.27 10.83
C LYS A 24 -2.40 7.21 11.51
N LYS A 25 -2.88 6.00 11.77
CA LYS A 25 -4.19 5.75 12.40
C LYS A 25 -4.15 5.76 13.93
N GLY A 26 -2.95 5.84 14.53
CA GLY A 26 -2.74 5.84 15.96
C GLY A 26 -2.17 4.54 16.50
N MET A 27 -2.32 4.32 17.81
CA MET A 27 -1.75 3.17 18.51
C MET A 27 -2.77 2.04 18.68
N LEU A 28 -2.34 0.81 18.41
CA LEU A 28 -3.12 -0.40 18.72
C LEU A 28 -2.94 -0.74 20.20
N GLU A 29 -4.04 -0.70 20.96
CA GLU A 29 -4.01 -1.01 22.39
C GLU A 29 -3.78 -2.51 22.65
N PHE A 30 -4.34 -3.38 21.81
CA PHE A 30 -4.26 -4.84 21.95
C PHE A 30 -4.09 -5.53 20.59
N GLY A 31 -3.26 -6.56 20.54
CA GLY A 31 -3.06 -7.40 19.37
C GLY A 31 -1.93 -6.91 18.45
N LYS A 32 -1.65 -7.74 17.44
CA LYS A 32 -0.60 -7.48 16.45
C LYS A 32 -1.14 -7.42 15.02
N ASP A 33 -2.34 -7.93 14.83
CA ASP A 33 -2.97 -8.08 13.51
C ASP A 33 -4.26 -7.25 13.48
N ILE A 34 -4.53 -6.65 12.33
CA ILE A 34 -5.75 -5.89 12.06
C ILE A 34 -6.51 -6.64 10.98
N GLU A 35 -7.78 -6.89 11.23
CA GLU A 35 -8.71 -7.44 10.25
C GLU A 35 -9.51 -6.29 9.64
N GLU A 36 -9.35 -6.06 8.33
CA GLU A 36 -10.15 -5.13 7.56
C GLU A 36 -11.23 -5.90 6.82
N ILE A 37 -12.50 -5.60 7.11
CA ILE A 37 -13.65 -6.30 6.53
C ILE A 37 -14.43 -5.30 5.67
N PHE A 38 -14.70 -5.69 4.43
CA PHE A 38 -15.59 -4.96 3.53
C PHE A 38 -16.83 -5.79 3.25
N VAL A 39 -18.00 -5.19 3.46
CA VAL A 39 -19.31 -5.78 3.13
C VAL A 39 -19.80 -5.15 1.84
N GLU A 40 -19.96 -5.97 0.80
CA GLU A 40 -20.43 -5.54 -0.51
C GLU A 40 -21.90 -5.09 -0.44
N ILE A 41 -22.29 -4.20 -1.36
CA ILE A 41 -23.65 -3.70 -1.43
C ILE A 41 -24.65 -4.84 -1.70
N ALA A 42 -25.81 -4.78 -1.05
CA ALA A 42 -26.89 -5.75 -1.28
C ALA A 42 -27.45 -5.59 -2.70
N LYS A 43 -27.65 -6.72 -3.39
CA LYS A 43 -28.29 -6.75 -4.72
C LYS A 43 -29.80 -6.74 -4.58
N ALA A 44 -30.46 -5.90 -5.38
CA ALA A 44 -31.91 -5.90 -5.48
C ALA A 44 -32.41 -7.23 -6.04
N GLN A 45 -33.49 -7.74 -5.46
CA GLN A 45 -34.18 -8.92 -5.95
C GLN A 45 -35.53 -8.50 -6.58
N SER A 46 -35.93 -9.21 -7.62
CA SER A 46 -37.21 -8.96 -8.28
C SER A 46 -38.35 -9.33 -7.33
N TYR A 47 -39.28 -8.43 -7.12
CA TYR A 47 -40.49 -8.73 -6.38
C TYR A 47 -41.39 -9.68 -7.21
N ASN A 48 -41.63 -10.87 -6.69
CA ASN A 48 -42.55 -11.85 -7.26
C ASN A 48 -43.45 -12.42 -6.16
N PRO A 49 -44.72 -12.01 -6.08
CA PRO A 49 -45.61 -12.47 -5.05
C PRO A 49 -46.00 -13.96 -5.19
N GLU A 50 -45.91 -14.55 -6.41
CA GLU A 50 -46.28 -15.92 -6.63
C GLU A 50 -45.32 -16.95 -6.00
N VAL A 51 -44.05 -16.58 -5.82
CA VAL A 51 -43.01 -17.41 -5.19
C VAL A 51 -42.68 -16.99 -3.77
N ALA A 52 -43.29 -15.91 -3.26
CA ALA A 52 -42.94 -15.33 -1.96
C ALA A 52 -43.09 -16.33 -0.80
N GLU A 53 -44.08 -17.20 -0.83
CA GLU A 53 -44.33 -18.20 0.22
C GLU A 53 -43.27 -19.30 0.22
N THR A 54 -42.70 -19.65 -0.94
CA THR A 54 -41.67 -20.71 -1.08
C THR A 54 -40.26 -20.15 -0.89
N GLU A 55 -40.02 -18.87 -1.17
CA GLU A 55 -38.70 -18.24 -1.09
C GLU A 55 -38.43 -17.51 0.24
N VAL A 56 -39.41 -17.37 1.13
CA VAL A 56 -39.28 -16.67 2.39
C VAL A 56 -38.13 -17.19 3.29
N PHE A 57 -37.81 -18.47 3.16
CA PHE A 57 -36.69 -19.08 3.90
C PHE A 57 -35.38 -19.20 3.10
N LYS A 58 -35.35 -18.69 1.88
CA LYS A 58 -34.16 -18.70 1.03
C LYS A 58 -33.12 -17.74 1.61
N ARG A 59 -31.94 -18.26 1.90
CA ARG A 59 -30.85 -17.45 2.47
C ARG A 59 -30.13 -16.71 1.35
N VAL A 60 -29.95 -15.41 1.53
CA VAL A 60 -29.08 -14.56 0.72
C VAL A 60 -27.88 -14.22 1.56
N ILE A 61 -26.74 -14.83 1.28
CA ILE A 61 -25.49 -14.63 2.02
C ILE A 61 -24.87 -13.33 1.51
N PRO A 62 -24.52 -12.39 2.41
CA PRO A 62 -23.82 -11.17 2.01
C PRO A 62 -22.42 -11.52 1.47
N ASP A 63 -21.98 -10.78 0.45
CA ASP A 63 -20.63 -10.88 -0.06
C ASP A 63 -19.70 -10.05 0.86
N VAL A 64 -18.78 -10.74 1.53
CA VAL A 64 -17.87 -10.14 2.52
C VAL A 64 -16.45 -10.51 2.13
N LYS A 65 -15.59 -9.48 2.01
CA LYS A 65 -14.16 -9.63 1.76
C LYS A 65 -13.38 -9.20 2.99
N THR A 66 -12.32 -9.94 3.30
CA THR A 66 -11.48 -9.71 4.48
C THR A 66 -10.02 -9.66 4.10
N ILE A 67 -9.29 -8.70 4.64
CA ILE A 67 -7.84 -8.54 4.50
C ILE A 67 -7.22 -8.44 5.89
N PHE A 68 -6.09 -9.10 6.10
CA PHE A 68 -5.34 -9.03 7.36
C PHE A 68 -4.08 -8.19 7.17
N HIS A 69 -3.91 -7.20 8.06
CA HIS A 69 -2.70 -6.39 8.15
C HIS A 69 -1.93 -6.84 9.39
N ARG A 70 -0.68 -7.25 9.20
CA ARG A 70 0.16 -7.81 10.27
C ARG A 70 1.30 -6.88 10.61
N MET A 71 1.72 -6.94 11.87
CA MET A 71 2.92 -6.23 12.31
C MET A 71 4.14 -6.72 11.54
N ASN A 72 4.80 -5.79 10.84
CA ASN A 72 5.93 -6.07 9.94
C ASN A 72 7.16 -5.21 10.21
N ARG A 73 7.07 -4.23 11.12
CA ARG A 73 8.22 -3.43 11.58
C ARG A 73 8.43 -3.65 13.08
N GLN A 74 9.67 -4.04 13.46
CA GLN A 74 10.12 -4.20 14.84
C GLN A 74 11.54 -3.69 14.95
N ASP A 75 11.70 -2.37 15.04
CA ASP A 75 13.01 -1.72 15.07
C ASP A 75 13.35 -1.20 16.45
N PHE A 76 14.64 -1.04 16.69
CA PHE A 76 15.15 -0.25 17.80
C PHE A 76 16.36 0.57 17.35
N TYR A 77 16.49 1.74 17.94
CA TYR A 77 17.60 2.66 17.75
C TYR A 77 18.43 2.70 19.02
N LYS A 78 19.75 2.67 18.88
CA LYS A 78 20.67 2.68 20.02
C LYS A 78 21.70 3.78 19.88
N VAL A 79 21.91 4.55 20.95
CA VAL A 79 23.00 5.50 21.09
C VAL A 79 23.74 5.25 22.39
N THR A 80 25.07 5.32 22.37
CA THR A 80 25.92 5.18 23.54
C THR A 80 26.57 6.52 23.85
N ILE A 81 26.50 6.97 25.10
CA ILE A 81 27.12 8.20 25.58
C ILE A 81 28.14 7.84 26.67
N SER A 82 29.41 8.09 26.39
CA SER A 82 30.51 7.85 27.31
C SER A 82 30.79 9.05 28.18
N ASN A 83 30.96 8.82 29.49
CA ASN A 83 31.33 9.89 30.44
C ASN A 83 32.67 10.56 30.09
N ASP A 84 33.63 9.80 29.53
CA ASP A 84 34.95 10.35 29.14
C ASP A 84 34.83 11.30 27.95
N GLN A 85 34.00 10.97 26.96
CA GLN A 85 33.74 11.85 25.82
C GLN A 85 33.07 13.16 26.27
N LEU A 86 32.17 13.08 27.25
CA LEU A 86 31.52 14.26 27.82
C LEU A 86 32.50 15.15 28.59
N ARG A 87 33.43 14.58 29.37
CA ARG A 87 34.41 15.34 30.15
C ARG A 87 35.44 16.03 29.29
N THR A 88 35.87 15.44 28.19
CA THR A 88 36.88 16.01 27.29
C THR A 88 36.30 17.05 26.36
N ALA A 89 35.02 16.96 26.02
CA ALA A 89 34.38 17.87 25.03
C ALA A 89 33.86 19.19 25.63
N PHE A 90 33.55 19.24 26.95
CA PHE A 90 32.83 20.39 27.51
C PHE A 90 33.39 20.89 28.81
N LEU A 91 33.63 22.21 28.82
CA LEU A 91 34.07 22.98 30.01
C LEU A 91 32.86 23.50 30.84
N SER A 92 31.62 23.30 30.40
CA SER A 92 30.42 23.76 31.11
C SER A 92 29.34 22.69 31.18
N TYR A 93 28.67 22.59 32.34
CA TYR A 93 27.59 21.61 32.59
C TYR A 93 26.40 21.80 31.65
N ARG A 94 26.00 23.03 31.30
CA ARG A 94 24.91 23.31 30.36
C ARG A 94 25.15 22.77 28.94
N GLY A 95 26.40 22.80 28.47
CA GLY A 95 26.75 22.26 27.16
C GLY A 95 26.63 20.76 27.11
N ILE A 96 26.80 20.04 28.24
CA ILE A 96 26.66 18.60 28.34
C ILE A 96 25.19 18.21 28.25
N GLU A 97 24.30 18.88 28.97
CA GLU A 97 22.85 18.61 28.95
C GLU A 97 22.27 18.84 27.54
N ASP A 98 22.65 19.93 26.87
CA ASP A 98 22.21 20.24 25.51
C ASP A 98 22.69 19.16 24.50
N LEU A 99 23.94 18.69 24.64
CA LEU A 99 24.45 17.59 23.81
C LEU A 99 23.70 16.29 24.02
N ILE A 100 23.45 15.89 25.26
CA ILE A 100 22.71 14.66 25.58
C ILE A 100 21.29 14.76 25.00
N GLY A 101 20.60 15.89 25.18
CA GLY A 101 19.29 16.13 24.61
C GLY A 101 19.28 15.94 23.09
N ARG A 102 20.24 16.55 22.38
CA ARG A 102 20.36 16.43 20.92
C ARG A 102 20.72 15.03 20.43
N ILE A 103 21.50 14.29 21.20
CA ILE A 103 21.79 12.88 20.88
C ILE A 103 20.53 12.03 21.03
N VAL A 104 19.73 12.26 22.07
CA VAL A 104 18.42 11.56 22.22
C VAL A 104 17.47 11.97 21.10
N ASP A 105 17.38 13.24 20.74
CA ASP A 105 16.58 13.74 19.61
C ASP A 105 16.99 13.08 18.28
N SER A 106 18.26 12.69 18.14
CA SER A 106 18.73 11.98 16.94
C SER A 106 18.10 10.60 16.77
N LEU A 107 17.74 9.94 17.88
CA LEU A 107 17.02 8.63 17.83
C LEU A 107 15.61 8.80 17.23
N TYR A 108 14.90 9.85 17.67
CA TYR A 108 13.58 10.18 17.14
C TYR A 108 13.63 10.64 15.68
N SER A 109 14.66 11.42 15.32
CA SER A 109 14.84 11.85 13.93
C SER A 109 15.15 10.68 13.01
N GLY A 110 15.97 9.72 13.47
CA GLY A 110 16.26 8.50 12.75
C GLY A 110 15.00 7.65 12.52
N ASP A 111 14.20 7.46 13.57
CA ASP A 111 12.94 6.74 13.49
C ASP A 111 11.94 7.40 12.53
N ASN A 112 11.73 8.72 12.64
CA ASN A 112 10.84 9.47 11.77
C ASN A 112 11.28 9.43 10.30
N TYR A 113 12.60 9.45 10.05
CA TYR A 113 13.13 9.33 8.69
C TYR A 113 12.92 7.94 8.10
N ASP A 114 13.21 6.89 8.86
CA ASP A 114 12.99 5.52 8.42
C ASP A 114 11.49 5.24 8.21
N GLU A 115 10.62 5.76 9.09
CA GLU A 115 9.17 5.67 8.92
C GLU A 115 8.71 6.33 7.62
N PHE A 116 9.23 7.51 7.29
CA PHE A 116 8.95 8.18 6.02
C PHE A 116 9.36 7.33 4.82
N LEU A 117 10.58 6.76 4.83
CA LEU A 117 11.05 5.88 3.76
C LEU A 117 10.19 4.63 3.62
N LEU A 118 9.79 4.01 4.74
CA LEU A 118 8.93 2.83 4.74
C LEU A 118 7.52 3.15 4.23
N MET A 119 6.95 4.31 4.59
CA MET A 119 5.66 4.75 4.05
C MET A 119 5.73 5.04 2.54
N LYS A 120 6.84 5.59 2.04
CA LYS A 120 7.07 5.70 0.58
C LYS A 120 7.21 4.32 -0.07
N HIS A 121 7.88 3.38 0.60
CA HIS A 121 8.00 2.02 0.09
C HIS A 121 6.65 1.31 -0.05
N LEU A 122 5.64 1.65 0.77
CA LEU A 122 4.27 1.16 0.56
C LEU A 122 3.68 1.61 -0.78
N MET A 123 4.02 2.82 -1.26
CA MET A 123 3.59 3.30 -2.58
C MET A 123 4.24 2.46 -3.69
N LEU A 124 5.55 2.19 -3.57
CA LEU A 124 6.28 1.33 -4.51
C LEU A 124 5.68 -0.09 -4.54
N ASP A 125 5.56 -0.74 -3.38
CA ASP A 125 5.04 -2.10 -3.26
C ASP A 125 3.61 -2.24 -3.83
N TYR A 126 2.78 -1.22 -3.63
CA TYR A 126 1.44 -1.18 -4.19
C TYR A 126 1.44 -1.02 -5.71
N GLY A 127 2.35 -0.21 -6.25
CA GLY A 127 2.54 -0.01 -7.69
C GLY A 127 3.13 -1.23 -8.38
N ASP A 128 4.16 -1.84 -7.79
CA ASP A 128 4.83 -3.03 -8.32
C ASP A 128 3.89 -4.24 -8.40
N LYS A 129 2.92 -4.31 -7.47
CA LYS A 129 1.85 -5.33 -7.50
C LYS A 129 0.71 -5.00 -8.48
N GLY A 130 0.76 -3.87 -9.20
CA GLY A 130 -0.29 -3.43 -10.11
C GLY A 130 -1.64 -3.17 -9.44
N LEU A 131 -1.64 -2.72 -8.18
CA LEU A 131 -2.85 -2.51 -7.39
C LEU A 131 -3.46 -1.12 -7.57
N PHE A 132 -2.67 -0.13 -8.08
CA PHE A 132 -3.22 1.16 -8.47
C PHE A 132 -4.08 1.02 -9.73
N TYR A 133 -5.14 1.82 -9.81
CA TYR A 133 -5.82 2.04 -11.08
C TYR A 133 -5.00 3.03 -11.94
N PRO A 134 -4.37 2.58 -13.04
CA PRO A 134 -3.50 3.44 -13.81
C PRO A 134 -4.27 4.32 -14.79
N ILE A 135 -3.95 5.61 -14.82
CA ILE A 135 -4.45 6.58 -15.79
C ILE A 135 -3.27 7.13 -16.57
N THR A 136 -3.24 6.90 -17.90
CA THR A 136 -2.19 7.42 -18.76
C THR A 136 -2.34 8.94 -18.90
N VAL A 137 -1.23 9.64 -18.67
CA VAL A 137 -1.09 11.10 -18.82
C VAL A 137 0.18 11.43 -19.59
N THR A 138 0.26 12.65 -20.11
CA THR A 138 1.50 13.16 -20.72
C THR A 138 2.46 13.57 -19.60
N ALA A 139 3.76 13.31 -19.76
CA ALA A 139 4.79 13.80 -18.84
C ALA A 139 4.69 15.31 -18.66
N VAL A 140 4.80 15.75 -17.42
CA VAL A 140 4.73 17.17 -17.06
C VAL A 140 6.12 17.78 -17.27
N THR A 141 6.27 18.55 -18.33
CA THR A 141 7.52 19.22 -18.70
C THR A 141 7.36 20.72 -18.84
N ASP A 142 6.13 21.21 -18.94
CA ASP A 142 5.78 22.61 -19.10
C ASP A 142 4.38 22.90 -18.50
N GLU A 143 4.00 24.17 -18.46
CA GLU A 143 2.70 24.63 -17.96
C GLU A 143 1.52 24.03 -18.76
N ALA A 144 1.67 23.80 -20.05
CA ALA A 144 0.60 23.26 -20.89
C ALA A 144 0.31 21.78 -20.54
N THR A 145 1.35 21.00 -20.30
CA THR A 145 1.22 19.58 -19.87
C THR A 145 0.75 19.49 -18.41
N ALA A 146 1.20 20.39 -17.53
CA ALA A 146 0.69 20.51 -16.16
C ALA A 146 -0.82 20.81 -16.13
N LYS A 147 -1.29 21.69 -17.01
CA LYS A 147 -2.72 21.99 -17.16
C LYS A 147 -3.54 20.78 -17.62
N LYS A 148 -2.99 19.94 -18.50
CA LYS A 148 -3.64 18.68 -18.90
C LYS A 148 -3.74 17.71 -17.73
N LEU A 149 -2.69 17.58 -16.92
CA LEU A 149 -2.72 16.77 -15.70
C LEU A 149 -3.77 17.30 -14.72
N THR A 150 -3.83 18.62 -14.49
CA THR A 150 -4.86 19.25 -13.64
C THR A 150 -6.27 18.87 -14.05
N VAL A 151 -6.57 18.92 -15.37
CA VAL A 151 -7.89 18.54 -15.89
C VAL A 151 -8.19 17.06 -15.61
N LYS A 152 -7.19 16.18 -15.77
CA LYS A 152 -7.34 14.74 -15.47
C LYS A 152 -7.57 14.49 -13.99
N LEU A 153 -6.77 15.10 -13.12
CA LEU A 153 -6.93 15.01 -11.65
C LEU A 153 -8.34 15.44 -11.23
N ARG A 154 -8.81 16.60 -11.74
CA ARG A 154 -10.14 17.11 -11.47
C ARG A 154 -11.26 16.17 -11.93
N ALA A 155 -11.15 15.64 -13.14
CA ALA A 155 -12.15 14.72 -13.70
C ALA A 155 -12.20 13.44 -12.87
N THR A 156 -11.03 12.85 -12.56
CA THR A 156 -10.92 11.63 -11.76
C THR A 156 -11.46 11.83 -10.34
N ALA A 157 -11.10 12.93 -9.66
CA ALA A 157 -11.58 13.24 -8.32
C ALA A 157 -13.12 13.31 -8.25
N LYS A 158 -13.77 13.88 -9.29
CA LYS A 158 -15.23 13.87 -9.38
C LYS A 158 -15.81 12.49 -9.67
N THR A 159 -15.12 11.70 -10.48
CA THR A 159 -15.59 10.37 -10.86
C THR A 159 -15.53 9.38 -9.70
N ILE A 160 -14.48 9.41 -8.88
CA ILE A 160 -14.36 8.50 -7.72
C ILE A 160 -15.31 8.86 -6.57
N GLY A 161 -15.99 10.02 -6.64
CA GLY A 161 -17.10 10.36 -5.76
C GLY A 161 -18.37 9.56 -6.04
N PHE A 162 -18.46 8.87 -7.19
CA PHE A 162 -19.54 7.94 -7.49
C PHE A 162 -19.15 6.52 -7.12
N MET A 163 -20.11 5.72 -6.68
CA MET A 163 -19.90 4.33 -6.34
C MET A 163 -19.45 3.52 -7.55
N SER A 164 -18.27 2.88 -7.45
CA SER A 164 -17.68 2.09 -8.52
C SER A 164 -16.73 1.02 -7.95
N PRO A 165 -16.65 -0.16 -8.57
CA PRO A 165 -15.68 -1.18 -8.19
C PRO A 165 -14.31 -1.00 -8.86
N ASN A 166 -14.13 -0.02 -9.76
CA ASN A 166 -12.99 0.02 -10.68
C ASN A 166 -11.71 0.58 -10.06
N TYR A 167 -11.82 1.46 -9.05
CA TYR A 167 -10.69 2.27 -8.58
C TYR A 167 -9.98 1.71 -7.34
N ASN A 168 -10.34 0.51 -6.90
CA ASN A 168 -9.74 -0.20 -5.79
C ASN A 168 -9.25 -1.59 -6.21
N ALA A 169 -8.23 -2.10 -5.52
CA ALA A 169 -7.58 -3.36 -5.91
C ALA A 169 -8.49 -4.60 -5.76
N GLN A 170 -9.46 -4.56 -4.85
CA GLN A 170 -10.35 -5.70 -4.58
C GLN A 170 -11.62 -5.69 -5.41
N GLY A 171 -11.84 -4.68 -6.25
CA GLY A 171 -13.03 -4.57 -7.10
C GLY A 171 -14.33 -4.49 -6.30
N VAL A 172 -14.32 -3.83 -5.14
CA VAL A 172 -15.50 -3.61 -4.31
C VAL A 172 -16.20 -2.31 -4.65
N HIS A 173 -17.52 -2.27 -4.50
CA HIS A 173 -18.30 -1.06 -4.73
C HIS A 173 -18.08 -0.05 -3.61
N THR A 174 -17.22 0.92 -3.84
CA THR A 174 -16.92 2.01 -2.91
C THR A 174 -16.85 3.35 -3.63
N PHE A 175 -16.79 4.43 -2.86
CA PHE A 175 -16.59 5.79 -3.35
C PHE A 175 -15.70 6.56 -2.38
N THR A 176 -15.06 7.62 -2.86
CA THR A 176 -14.25 8.51 -2.03
C THR A 176 -14.84 9.91 -2.08
N PRO A 177 -15.36 10.44 -0.95
CA PRO A 177 -15.81 11.82 -0.88
C PRO A 177 -14.66 12.78 -1.18
N MET A 178 -14.99 13.98 -1.68
CA MET A 178 -13.97 14.95 -2.08
C MET A 178 -13.04 15.36 -0.92
N GLU A 179 -13.56 15.38 0.31
CA GLU A 179 -12.82 15.71 1.52
C GLU A 179 -11.78 14.65 1.91
N ASP A 180 -11.96 13.40 1.47
CA ASP A 180 -11.05 12.27 1.79
C ASP A 180 -10.01 11.98 0.69
N ILE A 181 -10.00 12.78 -0.38
CA ILE A 181 -9.03 12.62 -1.47
C ILE A 181 -7.70 13.25 -1.06
N ILE A 182 -6.63 12.46 -1.14
CA ILE A 182 -5.25 12.92 -0.97
C ILE A 182 -4.52 12.76 -2.30
N ILE A 183 -3.74 13.77 -2.68
CA ILE A 183 -2.98 13.79 -3.91
C ILE A 183 -1.50 13.94 -3.55
N PHE A 184 -0.70 12.95 -3.93
CA PHE A 184 0.76 13.02 -3.81
C PHE A 184 1.36 13.50 -5.11
N MET A 185 2.31 14.44 -5.02
CA MET A 185 3.03 15.00 -6.16
C MET A 185 4.51 15.19 -5.79
N THR A 186 5.36 15.20 -6.84
CA THR A 186 6.75 15.63 -6.68
C THR A 186 6.84 17.16 -6.69
N PRO A 187 7.88 17.76 -6.09
CA PRO A 187 8.08 19.20 -6.10
C PRO A 187 8.14 19.78 -7.53
N GLU A 188 8.71 19.03 -8.48
CA GLU A 188 8.82 19.46 -9.89
C GLU A 188 7.43 19.55 -10.54
N THR A 189 6.59 18.55 -10.32
CA THR A 189 5.22 18.54 -10.87
C THR A 189 4.38 19.66 -10.24
N GLU A 190 4.47 19.83 -8.92
CA GLU A 190 3.72 20.87 -8.20
C GLU A 190 4.14 22.28 -8.64
N ALA A 191 5.43 22.55 -8.79
CA ALA A 191 5.94 23.86 -9.19
C ALA A 191 5.48 24.29 -10.62
N LEU A 192 5.21 23.34 -11.50
CA LEU A 192 4.69 23.62 -12.84
C LEU A 192 3.15 23.74 -12.86
N MET A 193 2.48 23.28 -11.82
CA MET A 193 1.02 23.36 -11.70
C MET A 193 0.59 24.69 -11.10
N ASP A 194 -0.39 25.34 -11.71
CA ASP A 194 -1.10 26.45 -11.10
C ASP A 194 -2.04 25.91 -10.01
N VAL A 195 -1.52 25.87 -8.78
CA VAL A 195 -2.21 25.32 -7.61
C VAL A 195 -3.48 26.14 -7.30
N GLU A 196 -3.50 27.44 -7.59
CA GLU A 196 -4.70 28.27 -7.42
C GLU A 196 -5.82 27.88 -8.40
N SER A 197 -5.44 27.58 -9.64
CA SER A 197 -6.38 27.06 -10.65
C SER A 197 -6.89 25.68 -10.28
N LEU A 198 -6.04 24.85 -9.66
CA LEU A 198 -6.42 23.52 -9.17
C LEU A 198 -7.38 23.62 -7.98
N ALA A 199 -7.12 24.48 -7.01
CA ALA A 199 -8.01 24.71 -5.87
C ALA A 199 -9.41 25.17 -6.31
N ARG A 200 -9.50 26.11 -7.22
CA ARG A 200 -10.77 26.55 -7.83
C ARG A 200 -11.48 25.39 -8.57
N ALA A 201 -10.70 24.47 -9.13
CA ALA A 201 -11.24 23.30 -9.80
C ALA A 201 -11.97 22.34 -8.86
N PHE A 202 -11.56 22.30 -7.58
CA PHE A 202 -12.21 21.50 -6.54
C PHE A 202 -13.30 22.26 -5.77
N ASN A 203 -13.62 23.51 -6.15
CA ASN A 203 -14.51 24.43 -5.42
C ASN A 203 -14.08 24.62 -3.96
N LEU A 204 -12.78 24.64 -3.71
CA LEU A 204 -12.17 24.83 -2.40
C LEU A 204 -11.46 26.18 -2.35
N GLU A 205 -11.35 26.73 -1.15
CA GLU A 205 -10.38 27.78 -0.91
C GLU A 205 -8.97 27.23 -1.07
N TYR A 206 -8.04 28.08 -1.47
CA TYR A 206 -6.63 27.69 -1.70
C TYR A 206 -6.00 26.96 -0.51
N ALA A 207 -6.28 27.43 0.70
CA ALA A 207 -5.77 26.83 1.94
C ALA A 207 -6.30 25.41 2.19
N ASP A 208 -7.59 25.16 1.91
CA ASP A 208 -8.22 23.85 2.08
C ASP A 208 -7.72 22.85 1.04
N PHE A 209 -7.39 23.33 -0.16
CA PHE A 209 -6.82 22.48 -1.20
C PHE A 209 -5.37 22.11 -0.90
N LEU A 210 -4.55 23.03 -0.39
CA LEU A 210 -3.16 22.74 0.03
C LEU A 210 -3.09 21.67 1.11
N GLY A 211 -4.09 21.56 1.99
CA GLY A 211 -4.18 20.49 2.98
C GLY A 211 -4.42 19.09 2.38
N ARG A 212 -4.68 18.98 1.07
CA ARG A 212 -4.92 17.71 0.35
C ARG A 212 -3.80 17.32 -0.61
N VAL A 213 -2.90 18.24 -0.90
CA VAL A 213 -1.72 17.97 -1.71
C VAL A 213 -0.54 17.72 -0.78
N VAL A 214 0.04 16.55 -0.89
CA VAL A 214 1.22 16.15 -0.13
C VAL A 214 2.40 16.07 -1.10
N ILE A 215 3.41 16.88 -0.85
CA ILE A 215 4.62 16.90 -1.65
C ILE A 215 5.58 15.85 -1.09
N VAL A 216 6.00 14.93 -1.94
CA VAL A 216 7.00 13.91 -1.65
C VAL A 216 8.17 14.06 -2.62
N ASP A 217 9.38 13.80 -2.14
CA ASP A 217 10.61 13.88 -2.96
C ASP A 217 10.56 12.91 -4.16
N ASP A 218 10.02 11.72 -3.95
CA ASP A 218 9.74 10.69 -4.97
C ASP A 218 8.64 9.73 -4.48
N PHE A 219 8.20 8.84 -5.35
CA PHE A 219 7.20 7.80 -5.03
C PHE A 219 7.84 6.46 -4.62
N GLY A 220 8.97 6.49 -3.90
CA GLY A 220 9.65 5.29 -3.40
C GLY A 220 10.37 4.49 -4.49
N GLY A 221 10.53 5.03 -5.70
CA GLY A 221 11.16 4.38 -6.85
C GLY A 221 10.18 4.03 -7.98
N LEU A 222 8.89 4.37 -7.87
CA LEU A 222 7.96 4.27 -9.00
C LEU A 222 8.35 5.30 -10.06
N GLU A 223 8.90 4.80 -11.16
CA GLU A 223 9.23 5.62 -12.31
C GLU A 223 7.97 5.98 -13.11
N ASN A 224 8.05 7.06 -13.89
CA ASN A 224 6.99 7.47 -14.82
C ASN A 224 5.65 7.89 -14.18
N VAL A 225 5.58 8.03 -12.86
CA VAL A 225 4.41 8.52 -12.13
C VAL A 225 4.49 10.03 -11.96
N GLN A 226 3.41 10.73 -12.35
CA GLN A 226 3.31 12.19 -12.22
C GLN A 226 2.54 12.61 -10.95
N ALA A 227 1.59 11.80 -10.53
CA ALA A 227 0.82 12.00 -9.30
C ALA A 227 0.18 10.69 -8.85
N LEU A 228 -0.06 10.55 -7.55
CA LEU A 228 -0.90 9.51 -6.97
C LEU A 228 -2.12 10.18 -6.33
N MET A 229 -3.31 9.58 -6.50
CA MET A 229 -4.56 10.02 -5.87
C MET A 229 -5.13 8.86 -5.09
N VAL A 230 -5.25 9.01 -3.78
CA VAL A 230 -5.71 7.94 -2.89
C VAL A 230 -6.79 8.44 -1.93
N ASP A 231 -7.61 7.53 -1.45
CA ASP A 231 -8.49 7.76 -0.31
C ASP A 231 -7.66 7.92 0.97
N ARG A 232 -8.03 8.82 1.87
CA ARG A 232 -7.37 9.03 3.17
C ARG A 232 -7.24 7.76 4.00
N ARG A 233 -8.12 6.77 3.78
CA ARG A 233 -8.11 5.47 4.45
C ARG A 233 -7.10 4.50 3.86
N TRP A 234 -6.45 4.83 2.73
CA TRP A 234 -5.54 3.95 2.03
C TRP A 234 -4.34 3.52 2.88
N PHE A 235 -3.73 4.43 3.65
CA PHE A 235 -2.68 4.07 4.60
C PHE A 235 -3.26 3.36 5.82
N MET A 236 -2.78 2.15 6.08
CA MET A 236 -3.08 1.34 7.26
C MET A 236 -1.82 1.22 8.12
N VAL A 237 -1.41 2.37 8.69
CA VAL A 237 -0.21 2.50 9.52
C VAL A 237 -0.60 2.70 10.97
N TYR A 238 -0.19 1.76 11.82
CA TYR A 238 -0.50 1.75 13.25
C TYR A 238 0.74 1.48 14.06
N ASP A 239 0.92 2.23 15.15
CA ASP A 239 1.93 1.94 16.15
C ASP A 239 1.42 0.82 17.06
N THR A 240 2.27 -0.18 17.35
CA THR A 240 1.93 -1.29 18.25
C THR A 240 2.73 -1.25 19.53
N PHE A 241 3.93 -0.69 19.48
CA PHE A 241 4.79 -0.55 20.65
C PHE A 241 5.73 0.63 20.46
N PHE A 242 5.84 1.43 21.52
CA PHE A 242 6.68 2.61 21.56
C PHE A 242 7.29 2.71 22.96
N ASN A 243 8.60 2.53 23.09
CA ASN A 243 9.24 2.53 24.38
C ASN A 243 10.68 3.06 24.31
N PHE A 244 11.04 3.81 25.34
CA PHE A 244 12.39 4.32 25.54
C PHE A 244 12.96 3.69 26.80
N THR A 245 14.16 3.10 26.71
CA THR A 245 14.85 2.47 27.83
C THR A 245 16.31 2.91 27.85
N GLU A 246 16.92 2.84 29.04
CA GLU A 246 18.31 3.15 29.25
C GLU A 246 19.01 2.09 30.07
N GLN A 247 20.31 1.88 29.81
CA GLN A 247 21.14 0.94 30.54
C GLN A 247 22.53 1.52 30.78
N TYR A 248 22.92 1.64 32.06
CA TYR A 248 24.27 2.02 32.45
C TYR A 248 25.21 0.81 32.46
N ASN A 249 26.36 0.97 31.81
CA ASN A 249 27.46 0.01 31.91
C ASN A 249 28.49 0.54 32.93
N ALA A 250 28.51 -0.07 34.11
CA ALA A 250 29.38 0.35 35.21
C ALA A 250 30.87 0.09 34.95
N GLN A 251 31.20 -0.93 34.17
CA GLN A 251 32.58 -1.27 33.83
C GLN A 251 33.15 -0.32 32.78
N GLY A 252 32.34 0.03 31.75
CA GLY A 252 32.74 0.91 30.66
C GLY A 252 32.47 2.40 30.92
N LEU A 253 31.77 2.75 32.02
CA LEU A 253 31.39 4.11 32.40
C LEU A 253 30.63 4.85 31.28
N TYR A 254 29.64 4.17 30.67
CA TYR A 254 28.82 4.73 29.61
C TYR A 254 27.34 4.35 29.78
N TRP A 255 26.47 5.16 29.21
CA TRP A 255 25.04 4.94 29.09
C TRP A 255 24.69 4.47 27.69
N ASN A 256 23.86 3.44 27.58
CA ASN A 256 23.17 3.08 26.35
C ASN A 256 21.72 3.51 26.44
N TYR A 257 21.26 4.20 25.45
CA TYR A 257 19.87 4.60 25.25
C TYR A 257 19.29 3.80 24.12
N PHE A 258 18.09 3.25 24.33
CA PHE A 258 17.38 2.43 23.35
C PHE A 258 16.01 3.03 23.14
N PHE A 259 15.65 3.22 21.89
CA PHE A 259 14.32 3.61 21.47
C PHE A 259 13.72 2.50 20.61
N HIS A 260 12.61 1.89 21.05
CA HIS A 260 11.92 0.80 20.38
C HIS A 260 10.66 1.34 19.72
N HIS A 261 10.47 1.03 18.44
CA HIS A 261 9.28 1.37 17.70
C HIS A 261 8.81 0.18 16.84
N TRP A 262 7.60 -0.31 17.10
CA TRP A 262 7.01 -1.41 16.36
C TRP A 262 5.72 -0.94 15.71
N GLN A 263 5.48 -1.35 14.45
CA GLN A 263 4.38 -0.86 13.64
C GLN A 263 3.79 -1.93 12.74
N VAL A 264 2.51 -1.75 12.43
CA VAL A 264 1.87 -2.31 11.25
C VAL A 264 1.99 -1.27 10.13
N LEU A 265 2.71 -1.62 9.07
CA LEU A 265 2.87 -0.79 7.86
C LEU A 265 2.18 -1.51 6.70
N SER A 266 1.03 -1.02 6.29
CA SER A 266 0.23 -1.64 5.24
C SER A 266 -0.63 -0.61 4.52
N THR A 267 -1.34 -1.07 3.48
CA THR A 267 -2.28 -0.27 2.70
C THR A 267 -3.61 -0.99 2.57
N SER A 268 -4.72 -0.26 2.60
CA SER A 268 -6.04 -0.81 2.32
C SER A 268 -6.21 -1.07 0.83
N GLN A 269 -6.61 -2.29 0.47
CA GLN A 269 -6.95 -2.63 -0.91
C GLN A 269 -8.43 -2.38 -1.24
N PHE A 270 -9.24 -2.00 -0.25
CA PHE A 270 -10.63 -1.58 -0.44
C PHE A 270 -10.76 -0.07 -0.71
N ALA A 271 -9.73 0.69 -0.37
CA ALA A 271 -9.67 2.13 -0.62
C ALA A 271 -9.34 2.42 -2.10
N ASN A 272 -9.95 3.47 -2.65
CA ASN A 272 -9.62 3.90 -4.00
C ASN A 272 -8.19 4.42 -4.06
N ALA A 273 -7.43 3.96 -5.07
CA ALA A 273 -6.04 4.32 -5.27
C ALA A 273 -5.71 4.37 -6.77
N ILE A 274 -5.28 5.53 -7.24
CA ILE A 274 -5.09 5.82 -8.67
C ILE A 274 -3.70 6.37 -8.89
N ALA A 275 -3.02 5.89 -9.93
CA ALA A 275 -1.74 6.39 -10.38
C ALA A 275 -1.86 7.08 -11.74
N PHE A 276 -1.33 8.30 -11.83
CA PHE A 276 -1.21 9.05 -13.10
C PHE A 276 0.18 8.80 -13.65
N THR A 277 0.27 7.92 -14.65
CA THR A 277 1.53 7.43 -15.22
C THR A 277 1.69 7.86 -16.68
N THR A 278 2.93 8.06 -17.11
CA THR A 278 3.25 8.35 -18.51
C THR A 278 3.32 7.09 -19.36
N GLU A 279 3.41 5.93 -18.73
CA GLU A 279 3.40 4.65 -19.43
C GLU A 279 1.97 4.20 -19.74
N THR A 280 1.80 3.52 -20.87
CA THR A 280 0.53 2.88 -21.20
C THR A 280 0.45 1.54 -20.48
N PRO A 281 -0.55 1.32 -19.62
CA PRO A 281 -0.72 0.04 -18.95
C PRO A 281 -0.99 -1.07 -19.96
N ALA A 282 -0.23 -2.15 -19.87
CA ALA A 282 -0.41 -3.32 -20.74
C ALA A 282 0.05 -4.61 -20.05
N ILE A 283 -0.60 -5.73 -20.39
CA ILE A 283 -0.11 -7.06 -20.06
C ILE A 283 0.64 -7.61 -21.27
N THR A 284 1.90 -7.94 -21.05
CA THR A 284 2.75 -8.53 -22.09
C THR A 284 2.48 -10.03 -22.23
N SER A 285 2.51 -10.75 -21.12
CA SER A 285 2.27 -12.20 -21.11
C SER A 285 1.69 -12.68 -19.78
N VAL A 286 0.98 -13.81 -19.87
CA VAL A 286 0.52 -14.62 -18.74
C VAL A 286 1.11 -16.01 -18.94
N THR A 287 1.68 -16.61 -17.90
CA THR A 287 2.28 -17.95 -17.95
C THR A 287 1.87 -18.76 -16.73
N ILE A 288 1.16 -19.86 -16.94
CA ILE A 288 0.74 -20.81 -15.90
C ILE A 288 1.78 -21.92 -15.71
N SER A 289 2.02 -22.33 -14.48
CA SER A 289 2.92 -23.44 -14.13
C SER A 289 2.28 -24.30 -13.01
N PRO A 290 2.40 -25.64 -13.09
CA PRO A 290 2.97 -26.43 -14.18
C PRO A 290 2.09 -26.43 -15.45
N LYS A 291 2.69 -26.65 -16.64
CA LYS A 291 1.96 -26.74 -17.91
C LYS A 291 1.19 -28.05 -18.07
N THR A 292 1.67 -29.09 -17.42
CA THR A 292 1.05 -30.41 -17.39
C THR A 292 1.15 -30.96 -15.96
N ALA A 293 0.10 -31.64 -15.51
CA ALA A 293 0.08 -32.34 -14.24
C ALA A 293 -0.72 -33.63 -14.35
N THR A 294 -0.37 -34.61 -13.52
CA THR A 294 -1.16 -35.83 -13.33
C THR A 294 -1.68 -35.84 -11.91
N VAL A 295 -2.95 -36.06 -11.73
CA VAL A 295 -3.63 -36.02 -10.44
C VAL A 295 -4.63 -37.15 -10.31
N SER A 296 -4.72 -37.79 -9.14
CA SER A 296 -5.75 -38.80 -8.88
C SER A 296 -7.05 -38.13 -8.43
N LYS A 297 -8.15 -38.81 -8.64
CA LYS A 297 -9.49 -38.40 -8.17
C LYS A 297 -9.46 -38.10 -6.65
N GLY A 298 -10.08 -37.00 -6.23
CA GLY A 298 -10.12 -36.56 -4.84
C GLY A 298 -8.83 -35.90 -4.36
N GLN A 299 -7.85 -35.68 -5.23
CA GLN A 299 -6.60 -34.96 -4.90
C GLN A 299 -6.58 -33.55 -5.47
N ASN A 300 -5.58 -32.78 -5.06
CA ASN A 300 -5.45 -31.36 -5.39
C ASN A 300 -4.12 -31.09 -6.11
N VAL A 301 -4.11 -30.07 -6.98
CA VAL A 301 -2.91 -29.55 -7.63
C VAL A 301 -2.89 -28.04 -7.49
N GLN A 302 -1.73 -27.49 -7.06
CA GLN A 302 -1.50 -26.06 -7.00
C GLN A 302 -0.89 -25.54 -8.30
N PHE A 303 -1.53 -24.54 -8.90
CA PHE A 303 -1.00 -23.78 -10.03
C PHE A 303 -0.51 -22.43 -9.55
N THR A 304 0.55 -21.94 -10.17
CA THR A 304 1.08 -20.58 -10.03
C THR A 304 1.06 -19.91 -11.39
N THR A 305 0.86 -18.60 -11.41
CA THR A 305 0.85 -17.82 -12.64
C THR A 305 1.83 -16.67 -12.52
N THR A 306 2.66 -16.49 -13.54
CA THR A 306 3.52 -15.32 -13.69
C THR A 306 2.92 -14.40 -14.74
N VAL A 307 2.73 -13.15 -14.39
CA VAL A 307 2.24 -12.10 -15.28
C VAL A 307 3.38 -11.12 -15.53
N VAL A 308 3.57 -10.71 -16.78
CA VAL A 308 4.49 -9.63 -17.15
C VAL A 308 3.65 -8.44 -17.57
N ALA A 309 3.66 -7.42 -16.73
CA ALA A 309 2.92 -6.18 -16.92
C ALA A 309 3.84 -4.98 -17.15
N THR A 310 3.31 -3.91 -17.72
CA THR A 310 3.95 -2.59 -17.87
C THR A 310 2.97 -1.49 -17.47
N GLY A 311 3.46 -0.32 -17.09
CA GLY A 311 2.65 0.85 -16.79
C GLY A 311 1.66 0.65 -15.64
N MET A 312 2.00 -0.19 -14.64
CA MET A 312 1.16 -0.53 -13.49
C MET A 312 -0.16 -1.24 -13.87
N ALA A 313 -0.21 -1.95 -14.99
CA ALA A 313 -1.36 -2.79 -15.30
C ALA A 313 -1.53 -3.87 -14.22
N SER A 314 -2.77 -4.10 -13.78
CA SER A 314 -3.07 -5.10 -12.74
C SER A 314 -2.64 -6.50 -13.17
N GLU A 315 -1.87 -7.18 -12.34
CA GLU A 315 -1.44 -8.57 -12.53
C GLU A 315 -2.47 -9.59 -12.06
N ALA A 316 -3.66 -9.14 -11.67
CA ALA A 316 -4.71 -10.02 -11.17
C ALA A 316 -5.16 -11.03 -12.22
N ILE A 317 -5.32 -12.29 -11.79
CA ILE A 317 -5.66 -13.45 -12.62
C ILE A 317 -6.98 -14.05 -12.16
N SER A 318 -7.79 -14.44 -13.15
CA SER A 318 -8.94 -15.31 -12.95
C SER A 318 -8.59 -16.72 -13.44
N TYR A 319 -8.78 -17.71 -12.58
CA TYR A 319 -8.63 -19.12 -12.95
C TYR A 319 -9.97 -19.72 -13.34
N ASN A 320 -9.93 -20.59 -14.32
CA ASN A 320 -11.09 -21.38 -14.76
C ASN A 320 -10.67 -22.82 -15.05
N VAL A 321 -11.51 -23.78 -14.72
CA VAL A 321 -11.35 -25.20 -15.13
C VAL A 321 -12.43 -25.54 -16.12
N THR A 322 -12.04 -26.17 -17.22
CA THR A 322 -12.95 -26.67 -18.27
C THR A 322 -12.76 -28.16 -18.50
N SER A 323 -13.70 -28.79 -19.18
CA SER A 323 -13.76 -30.26 -19.43
C SER A 323 -14.01 -31.06 -18.16
N ALA A 324 -14.32 -30.48 -17.02
CA ALA A 324 -14.79 -31.19 -15.85
C ALA A 324 -16.23 -31.71 -16.06
N VAL A 325 -16.48 -32.91 -15.60
CA VAL A 325 -17.81 -33.54 -15.63
C VAL A 325 -18.45 -33.48 -14.24
N SER A 326 -17.65 -33.53 -13.18
CA SER A 326 -18.14 -33.41 -11.81
C SER A 326 -18.23 -31.96 -11.38
N ASP A 327 -19.35 -31.56 -10.76
CA ASP A 327 -19.54 -30.25 -10.13
C ASP A 327 -18.63 -30.04 -8.90
N ASN A 328 -18.05 -31.12 -8.36
CA ASN A 328 -17.09 -31.08 -7.25
C ASN A 328 -15.66 -30.79 -7.72
N THR A 329 -15.41 -30.76 -9.03
CA THR A 329 -14.13 -30.36 -9.61
C THR A 329 -14.11 -28.84 -9.79
N THR A 330 -13.35 -28.15 -8.96
CA THR A 330 -13.31 -26.69 -8.91
C THR A 330 -11.88 -26.15 -8.81
N ILE A 331 -11.69 -24.89 -9.19
CA ILE A 331 -10.44 -24.20 -8.97
C ILE A 331 -10.66 -22.94 -8.14
N THR A 332 -9.81 -22.74 -7.14
CA THR A 332 -9.89 -21.54 -6.28
C THR A 332 -9.26 -20.34 -6.96
N SER A 333 -9.57 -19.14 -6.47
CA SER A 333 -8.93 -17.89 -6.92
C SER A 333 -7.41 -17.87 -6.74
N ASN A 334 -6.88 -18.72 -5.86
CA ASN A 334 -5.42 -18.87 -5.61
C ASN A 334 -4.78 -19.95 -6.48
N GLY A 335 -5.51 -20.50 -7.46
CA GLY A 335 -4.98 -21.51 -8.39
C GLY A 335 -4.89 -22.93 -7.81
N LEU A 336 -5.59 -23.24 -6.71
CA LEU A 336 -5.69 -24.61 -6.21
C LEU A 336 -6.83 -25.35 -6.94
N LEU A 337 -6.48 -26.27 -7.82
CA LEU A 337 -7.42 -27.20 -8.44
C LEU A 337 -7.77 -28.30 -7.45
N ILE A 338 -9.05 -28.53 -7.22
CA ILE A 338 -9.61 -29.61 -6.41
C ILE A 338 -10.33 -30.52 -7.38
N VAL A 339 -9.87 -31.77 -7.54
CA VAL A 339 -10.52 -32.78 -8.42
C VAL A 339 -11.51 -33.57 -7.61
N GLY A 340 -12.75 -33.60 -8.06
CA GLY A 340 -13.81 -34.39 -7.41
C GLY A 340 -13.48 -35.89 -7.38
N SER A 341 -13.81 -36.55 -6.30
CA SER A 341 -13.67 -38.03 -6.20
C SER A 341 -14.59 -38.79 -7.18
N ASP A 342 -15.60 -38.11 -7.67
CA ASP A 342 -16.59 -38.57 -8.66
C ASP A 342 -16.28 -38.09 -10.10
N GLU A 343 -15.12 -37.44 -10.32
CA GLU A 343 -14.71 -36.99 -11.63
C GLU A 343 -14.56 -38.18 -12.60
N THR A 344 -15.11 -38.02 -13.79
CA THR A 344 -15.06 -39.05 -14.86
C THR A 344 -14.25 -38.60 -16.07
N ALA A 345 -13.94 -37.30 -16.15
CA ALA A 345 -13.06 -36.82 -17.20
C ALA A 345 -11.63 -37.37 -17.00
N THR A 346 -10.98 -37.76 -18.07
CA THR A 346 -9.58 -38.21 -18.09
C THR A 346 -8.61 -37.06 -18.28
N GLU A 347 -9.10 -35.94 -18.77
CA GLU A 347 -8.32 -34.73 -19.02
C GLU A 347 -9.12 -33.49 -18.66
N LEU A 348 -8.49 -32.58 -17.94
CA LEU A 348 -9.02 -31.26 -17.58
C LEU A 348 -8.13 -30.19 -18.16
N THR A 349 -8.67 -29.02 -18.43
CA THR A 349 -7.92 -27.84 -18.82
C THR A 349 -8.12 -26.75 -17.78
N VAL A 350 -7.01 -26.28 -17.17
CA VAL A 350 -6.99 -25.12 -16.30
C VAL A 350 -6.48 -23.93 -17.09
N SER A 351 -7.23 -22.84 -17.10
CA SER A 351 -6.86 -21.58 -17.76
C SER A 351 -6.65 -20.47 -16.74
N ALA A 352 -5.58 -19.72 -16.89
CA ALA A 352 -5.30 -18.49 -16.18
C ALA A 352 -5.49 -17.30 -17.14
N ILE A 353 -6.39 -16.39 -16.82
CA ILE A 353 -6.81 -15.28 -17.69
C ILE A 353 -6.55 -13.97 -16.95
N SER A 354 -5.84 -13.03 -17.59
CA SER A 354 -5.68 -11.70 -17.01
C SER A 354 -7.02 -10.99 -16.86
N ILE A 355 -7.26 -10.41 -15.69
CA ILE A 355 -8.45 -9.59 -15.43
C ILE A 355 -8.34 -8.24 -16.14
N PHE A 356 -7.13 -7.70 -16.26
CA PHE A 356 -6.88 -6.43 -16.94
C PHE A 356 -7.05 -6.53 -18.45
N ASP A 357 -6.53 -7.61 -19.07
CA ASP A 357 -6.62 -7.86 -20.52
C ASP A 357 -6.94 -9.34 -20.74
N SER A 358 -8.20 -9.66 -20.95
CA SER A 358 -8.68 -11.04 -21.15
C SER A 358 -8.15 -11.72 -22.41
N SER A 359 -7.55 -10.96 -23.33
CA SER A 359 -6.86 -11.55 -24.50
C SER A 359 -5.55 -12.24 -24.10
N LYS A 360 -5.00 -11.90 -22.93
CA LYS A 360 -3.79 -12.48 -22.36
C LYS A 360 -4.18 -13.59 -21.39
N ASN A 361 -3.96 -14.79 -21.82
CA ASN A 361 -4.28 -16.00 -21.06
C ASN A 361 -3.28 -17.10 -21.37
N ASP A 362 -3.27 -18.11 -20.53
CA ASP A 362 -2.47 -19.31 -20.69
C ASP A 362 -3.18 -20.50 -20.05
N SER A 363 -2.88 -21.71 -20.50
CA SER A 363 -3.56 -22.92 -20.06
C SER A 363 -2.59 -24.06 -19.73
N ALA A 364 -3.03 -24.95 -18.85
CA ALA A 364 -2.37 -26.18 -18.47
C ALA A 364 -3.31 -27.37 -18.68
N THR A 365 -2.75 -28.51 -19.06
CA THR A 365 -3.46 -29.76 -19.24
C THR A 365 -3.23 -30.70 -18.06
N ILE A 366 -4.29 -31.25 -17.51
CA ILE A 366 -4.26 -32.10 -16.33
C ILE A 366 -4.81 -33.49 -16.70
N THR A 367 -3.98 -34.50 -16.53
CA THR A 367 -4.41 -35.91 -16.69
C THR A 367 -4.96 -36.41 -15.36
N VAL A 368 -6.23 -36.86 -15.37
CA VAL A 368 -6.88 -37.44 -14.19
C VAL A 368 -6.73 -38.99 -14.22
N THR A 369 -6.18 -39.48 -13.11
CA THR A 369 -6.01 -40.94 -12.90
C THR A 369 -6.99 -41.46 -11.86
N ALA A 370 -7.17 -42.75 -11.86
CA ALA A 370 -8.09 -43.43 -10.94
C ALA A 370 -7.75 -43.21 -9.47
#